data_eca42500248731dd8aa06ef3a796aea0
#
_entry.id   eca42500248731dd8aa06ef3a796aea0
#
_cell.length_a   1.000
_cell.length_b   1.000
_cell.length_c   1.000
_cell.angle_alpha   90.00
_cell.angle_beta   90.00
_cell.angle_gamma   90.00
#
_symmetry.space_group_name_H-M   'P 1'
#
loop_
_entity.id
_entity.type
_entity.pdbx_description
1 polymer ?
#
loop_
_entity_poly.entity_id
_entity_poly.type
_entity_poly.pdbx_seq_one_letter_code
_entity_poly.pdbx_strand_id
1 'polypeptide(L)'
;IDVDSCGLSAYHVGEQADPRSREMARSRGYDLSMIRSRKINPTDYGNFDYILAMDDGHLADMHRQSPAEFRDKIELFLDHHPDRKGQSVPDPYYGGANGFANVFDMIEEASNMLLTYIRDKHGI
;
A
#
# COMPACT_ATOMS: atom_id res chain seq x y z
N ILE A 1 -4.53 -12.95 9.25
CA ILE A 1 -4.55 -11.86 8.26
C ILE A 1 -3.59 -12.22 7.14
N ASP A 2 -4.09 -12.22 5.92
CA ASP A 2 -3.28 -12.40 4.71
C ASP A 2 -3.03 -11.04 4.07
N VAL A 3 -1.80 -10.76 3.71
CA VAL A 3 -1.39 -9.47 3.12
C VAL A 3 -0.69 -9.71 1.80
N ASP A 4 -1.02 -8.91 0.79
CA ASP A 4 -0.37 -8.94 -0.50
C ASP A 4 -0.26 -7.51 -1.05
N SER A 5 0.53 -7.34 -2.10
CA SER A 5 0.71 -6.07 -2.78
C SER A 5 0.71 -6.25 -4.29
N CYS A 6 0.35 -5.20 -5.00
CA CYS A 6 0.33 -5.22 -6.47
C CYS A 6 0.45 -3.79 -7.01
N GLY A 7 0.66 -3.69 -8.32
CA GLY A 7 0.62 -2.42 -9.04
C GLY A 7 -0.48 -2.43 -10.08
N LEU A 8 -0.78 -1.27 -10.65
CA LEU A 8 -1.78 -1.13 -11.71
C LEU A 8 -1.19 -1.36 -13.11
N SER A 9 0.14 -1.33 -13.22
CA SER A 9 0.87 -1.52 -14.47
C SER A 9 1.55 -2.88 -14.49
N ALA A 10 1.65 -3.49 -15.68
CA ALA A 10 2.43 -4.71 -15.90
C ALA A 10 3.92 -4.43 -16.16
N TYR A 11 4.33 -3.15 -16.21
CA TYR A 11 5.66 -2.76 -16.69
C TYR A 11 6.80 -3.35 -15.86
N HIS A 12 6.62 -3.47 -14.54
CA HIS A 12 7.66 -3.97 -13.63
C HIS A 12 7.33 -5.34 -13.02
N VAL A 13 6.42 -6.10 -13.64
CA VAL A 13 6.02 -7.42 -13.12
C VAL A 13 7.23 -8.34 -12.95
N GLY A 14 7.31 -8.97 -11.79
CA GLY A 14 8.39 -9.88 -11.44
C GLY A 14 9.63 -9.21 -10.86
N GLU A 15 9.69 -7.88 -10.85
CA GLU A 15 10.83 -7.14 -10.30
C GLU A 15 10.74 -7.05 -8.78
N GLN A 16 11.91 -6.93 -8.15
CA GLN A 16 12.01 -6.61 -6.73
C GLN A 16 11.65 -5.14 -6.48
N ALA A 17 11.40 -4.80 -5.21
CA ALA A 17 11.27 -3.42 -4.79
C ALA A 17 12.52 -2.60 -5.14
N ASP A 18 12.37 -1.28 -5.25
CA ASP A 18 13.50 -0.37 -5.48
C ASP A 18 14.63 -0.66 -4.50
N PRO A 19 15.91 -0.71 -4.96
CA PRO A 19 17.05 -1.00 -4.09
C PRO A 19 17.15 -0.07 -2.87
N ARG A 20 16.77 1.20 -3.01
CA ARG A 20 16.78 2.16 -1.89
C ARG A 20 15.70 1.83 -0.88
N SER A 21 14.53 1.41 -1.33
CA SER A 21 13.44 0.95 -0.46
C SER A 21 13.83 -0.31 0.29
N ARG A 22 14.48 -1.27 -0.41
CA ARG A 22 14.96 -2.50 0.22
C ARG A 22 16.00 -2.21 1.30
N GLU A 23 16.95 -1.30 1.01
CA GLU A 23 17.98 -0.91 1.96
C GLU A 23 17.39 -0.22 3.19
N MET A 24 16.46 0.69 3.00
CA MET A 24 15.78 1.38 4.10
C MET A 24 15.01 0.38 4.97
N ALA A 25 14.28 -0.53 4.35
CA ALA A 25 13.55 -1.56 5.08
C ALA A 25 14.49 -2.45 5.89
N ARG A 26 15.59 -2.90 5.29
CA ARG A 26 16.59 -3.74 5.96
C ARG A 26 17.19 -3.03 7.16
N SER A 27 17.50 -1.74 7.06
CA SER A 27 18.04 -0.96 8.16
C SER A 27 17.09 -0.88 9.35
N ARG A 28 15.80 -1.15 9.13
CA ARG A 28 14.75 -1.14 10.15
C ARG A 28 14.26 -2.53 10.55
N GLY A 29 14.94 -3.57 10.09
CA GLY A 29 14.62 -4.95 10.47
C GLY A 29 13.60 -5.66 9.56
N TYR A 30 13.29 -5.10 8.39
CA TYR A 30 12.35 -5.69 7.43
C TYR A 30 13.07 -6.23 6.21
N ASP A 31 12.70 -7.42 5.78
CA ASP A 31 13.27 -8.05 4.59
C ASP A 31 12.23 -8.04 3.45
N LEU A 32 12.53 -7.30 2.38
CA LEU A 32 11.71 -7.22 1.19
C LEU A 32 12.23 -8.10 0.04
N SER A 33 13.28 -8.90 0.28
CA SER A 33 13.98 -9.62 -0.79
C SER A 33 13.11 -10.63 -1.54
N MET A 34 12.10 -11.19 -0.89
CA MET A 34 11.21 -12.19 -1.48
C MET A 34 9.98 -11.59 -2.19
N ILE A 35 9.78 -10.29 -2.07
CA ILE A 35 8.61 -9.62 -2.65
C ILE A 35 8.90 -9.30 -4.11
N ARG A 36 7.94 -9.65 -4.98
CA ARG A 36 8.01 -9.37 -6.42
C ARG A 36 6.77 -8.59 -6.84
N SER A 37 6.96 -7.67 -7.78
CA SER A 37 5.87 -6.90 -8.34
C SER A 37 4.92 -7.82 -9.12
N ARG A 38 3.61 -7.61 -8.96
CA ARG A 38 2.58 -8.20 -9.80
C ARG A 38 1.56 -7.14 -10.19
N LYS A 39 0.87 -7.36 -11.29
CA LYS A 39 -0.24 -6.49 -11.69
C LYS A 39 -1.50 -6.91 -10.94
N ILE A 40 -2.35 -5.93 -10.60
CA ILE A 40 -3.66 -6.21 -10.01
C ILE A 40 -4.47 -7.10 -10.96
N ASN A 41 -5.14 -8.09 -10.38
CA ASN A 41 -6.01 -9.01 -11.10
C ASN A 41 -7.46 -8.62 -10.79
N PRO A 42 -8.39 -8.69 -11.78
CA PRO A 42 -9.80 -8.40 -11.51
C PRO A 42 -10.40 -9.21 -10.35
N THR A 43 -9.90 -10.42 -10.10
CA THR A 43 -10.35 -11.25 -8.98
C THR A 43 -9.91 -10.72 -7.61
N ASP A 44 -8.91 -9.85 -7.56
CA ASP A 44 -8.44 -9.26 -6.30
C ASP A 44 -9.54 -8.47 -5.60
N TYR A 45 -10.41 -7.81 -6.36
CA TYR A 45 -11.51 -7.00 -5.79
C TYR A 45 -12.50 -7.84 -4.99
N GLY A 46 -12.67 -9.10 -5.35
CA GLY A 46 -13.52 -10.02 -4.61
C GLY A 46 -12.80 -10.79 -3.50
N ASN A 47 -11.49 -11.01 -3.66
CA ASN A 47 -10.71 -11.87 -2.78
C ASN A 47 -10.24 -11.19 -1.50
N PHE A 48 -10.06 -9.87 -1.51
CA PHE A 48 -9.53 -9.13 -0.36
C PHE A 48 -10.62 -8.32 0.31
N ASP A 49 -10.57 -8.26 1.63
CA ASP A 49 -11.52 -7.49 2.44
C ASP A 49 -11.17 -6.00 2.46
N TYR A 50 -9.89 -5.67 2.35
CA TYR A 50 -9.37 -4.32 2.33
C TYR A 50 -8.47 -4.15 1.11
N ILE A 51 -8.74 -3.13 0.30
CA ILE A 51 -7.96 -2.81 -0.90
C ILE A 51 -7.52 -1.36 -0.76
N LEU A 52 -6.21 -1.14 -0.64
CA LEU A 52 -5.68 0.15 -0.23
C LEU A 52 -4.85 0.75 -1.37
N ALA A 53 -5.25 1.94 -1.79
CA ALA A 53 -4.51 2.73 -2.77
C ALA A 53 -3.48 3.59 -2.08
N MET A 54 -2.28 3.65 -2.65
CA MET A 54 -1.21 4.46 -2.10
C MET A 54 -1.39 5.96 -2.41
N ASP A 55 -2.05 6.28 -3.52
CA ASP A 55 -2.30 7.67 -3.92
C ASP A 55 -3.66 7.85 -4.60
N ASP A 56 -4.04 9.11 -4.82
CA ASP A 56 -5.32 9.48 -5.42
C ASP A 56 -5.48 8.96 -6.85
N GLY A 57 -4.41 8.92 -7.63
CA GLY A 57 -4.43 8.40 -8.99
C GLY A 57 -4.75 6.91 -9.01
N HIS A 58 -4.11 6.13 -8.16
CA HIS A 58 -4.40 4.71 -8.00
C HIS A 58 -5.82 4.48 -7.50
N LEU A 59 -6.28 5.29 -6.55
CA LEU A 59 -7.65 5.20 -6.04
C LEU A 59 -8.67 5.38 -7.16
N ALA A 60 -8.51 6.42 -7.99
CA ALA A 60 -9.41 6.69 -9.11
C ALA A 60 -9.40 5.54 -10.13
N ASP A 61 -8.21 5.03 -10.46
CA ASP A 61 -8.08 3.92 -11.41
C ASP A 61 -8.74 2.65 -10.90
N MET A 62 -8.53 2.32 -9.63
CA MET A 62 -9.13 1.13 -9.03
C MET A 62 -10.66 1.26 -8.93
N HIS A 63 -11.18 2.42 -8.57
CA HIS A 63 -12.63 2.66 -8.57
C HIS A 63 -13.24 2.49 -9.95
N ARG A 64 -12.53 2.93 -10.99
CA ARG A 64 -13.00 2.80 -12.38
C ARG A 64 -12.98 1.36 -12.87
N GLN A 65 -11.96 0.59 -12.46
CA GLN A 65 -11.76 -0.80 -12.92
C GLN A 65 -12.54 -1.82 -12.10
N SER A 66 -12.87 -1.52 -10.85
CA SER A 66 -13.53 -2.48 -9.96
C SER A 66 -15.00 -2.68 -10.31
N PRO A 67 -15.55 -3.89 -10.07
CA PRO A 67 -17.00 -4.06 -10.03
C PRO A 67 -17.64 -3.14 -8.99
N ALA A 68 -18.82 -2.60 -9.31
CA ALA A 68 -19.51 -1.65 -8.44
C ALA A 68 -19.74 -2.19 -7.02
N GLU A 69 -19.99 -3.50 -6.91
CA GLU A 69 -20.25 -4.17 -5.63
C GLU A 69 -19.06 -4.16 -4.66
N PHE A 70 -17.83 -3.95 -5.18
CA PHE A 70 -16.60 -3.98 -4.39
C PHE A 70 -15.98 -2.60 -4.17
N ARG A 71 -16.57 -1.53 -4.69
CA ARG A 71 -15.99 -0.17 -4.58
C ARG A 71 -15.80 0.29 -3.14
N ASP A 72 -16.68 -0.12 -2.25
CA ASP A 72 -16.62 0.28 -0.84
C ASP A 72 -15.41 -0.28 -0.10
N LYS A 73 -14.76 -1.31 -0.65
CA LYS A 73 -13.54 -1.88 -0.08
C LYS A 73 -12.29 -1.06 -0.41
N ILE A 74 -12.38 -0.19 -1.42
CA ILE A 74 -11.22 0.53 -1.98
C ILE A 74 -11.13 1.90 -1.33
N GLU A 75 -10.03 2.15 -0.65
CA GLU A 75 -9.78 3.40 0.06
C GLU A 75 -8.30 3.76 0.01
N LEU A 76 -7.95 4.97 0.41
CA LEU A 76 -6.56 5.36 0.53
C LEU A 76 -5.92 4.69 1.75
N PHE A 77 -4.69 4.23 1.58
CA PHE A 77 -3.92 3.64 2.66
C PHE A 77 -3.82 4.58 3.87
N LEU A 78 -3.57 5.87 3.63
CA LEU A 78 -3.42 6.86 4.68
C LEU A 78 -4.75 7.27 5.35
N ASP A 79 -5.91 6.83 4.84
CA ASP A 79 -7.19 7.06 5.51
C ASP A 79 -7.24 6.41 6.91
N HIS A 80 -6.42 5.40 7.15
CA HIS A 80 -6.31 4.76 8.46
C HIS A 80 -5.41 5.51 9.43
N HIS A 81 -4.72 6.55 8.97
CA HIS A 81 -3.94 7.44 9.84
C HIS A 81 -4.78 8.67 10.17
N PRO A 82 -5.15 8.92 11.43
CA PRO A 82 -6.11 9.97 11.78
C PRO A 82 -5.68 11.38 11.35
N ASP A 83 -4.36 11.62 11.28
CA ASP A 83 -3.82 12.93 10.89
C ASP A 83 -3.57 13.07 9.39
N ARG A 84 -3.82 12.01 8.60
CA ARG A 84 -3.47 11.96 7.18
C ARG A 84 -4.61 11.50 6.28
N LYS A 85 -5.83 11.54 6.75
CA LYS A 85 -7.01 11.14 5.95
C LYS A 85 -7.07 11.95 4.67
N GLY A 86 -7.37 11.27 3.57
CA GLY A 86 -7.48 11.89 2.26
C GLY A 86 -6.14 12.20 1.59
N GLN A 87 -5.03 11.81 2.19
CA GLN A 87 -3.70 12.07 1.63
C GLN A 87 -3.17 10.88 0.85
N SER A 88 -2.36 11.20 -0.18
CA SER A 88 -1.57 10.22 -0.90
C SER A 88 -0.23 9.99 -0.19
N VAL A 89 0.30 8.74 -0.27
CA VAL A 89 1.68 8.49 0.12
C VAL A 89 2.58 9.15 -0.93
N PRO A 90 3.48 10.08 -0.54
CA PRO A 90 4.32 10.76 -1.51
C PRO A 90 5.33 9.82 -2.14
N ASP A 91 5.77 10.16 -3.36
CA ASP A 91 6.82 9.44 -4.05
C ASP A 91 8.17 9.77 -3.40
N PRO A 92 8.91 8.77 -2.89
CA PRO A 92 10.17 9.01 -2.19
C PRO A 92 11.27 9.60 -3.09
N TYR A 93 11.15 9.45 -4.42
CA TYR A 93 12.12 10.02 -5.37
C TYR A 93 12.18 11.54 -5.32
N TYR A 94 11.08 12.20 -4.95
CA TYR A 94 10.98 13.66 -4.96
C TYR A 94 11.16 14.28 -3.57
N GLY A 95 11.46 13.46 -2.57
CA GLY A 95 11.59 13.90 -1.17
C GLY A 95 12.98 14.30 -0.73
N GLY A 96 13.95 14.44 -1.64
CA GLY A 96 15.35 14.75 -1.33
C GLY A 96 16.06 13.59 -0.61
N ALA A 97 17.12 13.91 0.14
CA ALA A 97 17.97 12.90 0.80
C ALA A 97 17.21 12.04 1.82
N ASN A 98 16.17 12.60 2.45
CA ASN A 98 15.39 11.93 3.48
C ASN A 98 14.07 11.37 2.96
N GLY A 99 13.82 11.42 1.64
CA GLY A 99 12.55 11.03 1.06
C GLY A 99 12.14 9.60 1.38
N PHE A 100 13.06 8.64 1.24
CA PHE A 100 12.79 7.24 1.54
C PHE A 100 12.54 7.00 3.02
N ALA A 101 13.31 7.65 3.91
CA ALA A 101 13.13 7.52 5.34
C ALA A 101 11.79 8.10 5.80
N ASN A 102 11.43 9.27 5.30
CA ASN A 102 10.16 9.93 5.66
C ASN A 102 8.95 9.12 5.19
N VAL A 103 8.99 8.60 3.96
CA VAL A 103 7.92 7.75 3.43
C VAL A 103 7.84 6.45 4.22
N PHE A 104 8.97 5.85 4.56
CA PHE A 104 8.99 4.62 5.34
C PHE A 104 8.35 4.83 6.73
N ASP A 105 8.69 5.91 7.43
CA ASP A 105 8.10 6.26 8.73
C ASP A 105 6.57 6.39 8.62
N MET A 106 6.11 7.08 7.61
CA MET A 106 4.67 7.28 7.35
C MET A 106 3.95 5.95 7.12
N ILE A 107 4.53 5.07 6.30
CA ILE A 107 3.96 3.75 6.01
C ILE A 107 3.94 2.88 7.26
N GLU A 108 5.00 2.89 8.05
CA GLU A 108 5.08 2.11 9.29
C GLU A 108 4.02 2.56 10.30
N GLU A 109 3.87 3.86 10.53
CA GLU A 109 2.83 4.40 11.40
C GLU A 109 1.43 4.02 10.92
N ALA A 110 1.13 4.25 9.65
CA ALA A 110 -0.18 3.95 9.08
C ALA A 110 -0.47 2.44 9.10
N SER A 111 0.54 1.61 8.88
CA SER A 111 0.40 0.14 8.94
C SER A 111 0.05 -0.32 10.35
N ASN A 112 0.69 0.24 11.37
CA ASN A 112 0.37 -0.09 12.76
C ASN A 112 -1.05 0.33 13.13
N MET A 113 -1.49 1.51 12.68
CA MET A 113 -2.85 1.99 12.92
C MET A 113 -3.89 1.14 12.20
N LEU A 114 -3.60 0.75 10.96
CA LEU A 114 -4.45 -0.16 10.20
C LEU A 114 -4.57 -1.52 10.89
N LEU A 115 -3.47 -2.08 11.34
CA LEU A 115 -3.47 -3.37 12.04
C LEU A 115 -4.32 -3.31 13.31
N THR A 116 -4.18 -2.26 14.10
CA THR A 116 -4.99 -2.04 15.29
C THR A 116 -6.47 -1.97 14.95
N TYR A 117 -6.82 -1.21 13.91
CA TYR A 117 -8.19 -1.08 13.44
C TYR A 117 -8.79 -2.43 13.03
N ILE A 118 -8.05 -3.22 12.24
CA ILE A 118 -8.52 -4.53 11.78
C ILE A 118 -8.70 -5.49 12.95
N ARG A 119 -7.76 -5.52 13.87
CA ARG A 119 -7.82 -6.40 15.03
C ARG A 119 -9.00 -6.07 15.94
N ASP A 120 -9.23 -4.80 16.19
CA ASP A 120 -10.35 -4.34 17.02
C ASP A 120 -11.69 -4.65 16.36
N LYS A 121 -11.80 -4.39 15.06
CA LYS A 121 -13.05 -4.59 14.31
C LYS A 121 -13.43 -6.07 14.19
N HIS A 122 -12.46 -6.95 14.03
CA HIS A 122 -12.67 -8.37 13.76
C HIS A 122 -12.40 -9.27 14.97
N GLY A 123 -11.99 -8.72 16.10
CA GLY A 123 -11.75 -9.48 17.32
C GLY A 123 -10.60 -10.48 17.24
N ILE A 124 -9.57 -10.13 16.51
CA ILE A 124 -8.42 -11.03 16.29
C ILE A 124 -7.12 -10.53 16.93
#